data_1120721c4ce6414ea247ca3efbcaa654
#
_entry.id   1120721c4ce6414ea247ca3efbcaa654
#
_cell.length_a   1.000
_cell.length_b   1.000
_cell.length_c   1.000
_cell.angle_alpha   90.00
_cell.angle_beta   90.00
_cell.angle_gamma   90.00
#
_symmetry.space_group_name_H-M   'P 1'
#
loop_
_entity.id
_entity.type
_entity.pdbx_description
1 polymer ?
#
loop_
_entity_poly.entity_id
_entity_poly.type
_entity_poly.pdbx_seq_one_letter_code
_entity_poly.pdbx_strand_id
1 'polypeptide(L)' 'MGPNLILNSIHAPEPVGAYPHARRIGDFLFISGVGPRVRGSSTIPGVDLDDSGNILDYDIAIQTLSVFHNIKSV' A
#
# COMPACT_ATOMS: atom_id res chain seq x y z
N MET A 1 14.00 3.37 -25.99
CA MET A 1 13.65 3.04 -24.60
C MET A 1 12.86 4.21 -24.00
N GLY A 2 11.73 3.94 -23.38
CA GLY A 2 10.91 4.97 -22.77
C GLY A 2 11.54 5.58 -21.52
N PRO A 3 10.94 6.61 -20.95
CA PRO A 3 11.47 7.26 -19.77
C PRO A 3 11.47 6.32 -18.54
N ASN A 4 12.44 6.54 -17.67
CA ASN A 4 12.52 5.90 -16.37
C ASN A 4 12.00 6.92 -15.34
N LEU A 5 10.80 6.68 -14.81
CA LEU A 5 10.12 7.57 -13.90
C LEU A 5 9.94 6.94 -12.53
N ILE A 6 10.24 7.73 -11.50
CA ILE A 6 9.92 7.40 -10.11
C ILE A 6 8.56 7.99 -9.80
N LEU A 7 7.62 7.14 -9.34
CA LEU A 7 6.25 7.52 -9.07
C LEU A 7 5.96 7.43 -7.57
N ASN A 8 5.40 8.50 -7.02
CA ASN A 8 4.93 8.56 -5.65
C ASN A 8 3.48 9.04 -5.64
N SER A 9 2.64 8.37 -4.86
CA SER A 9 1.24 8.73 -4.71
C SER A 9 1.01 9.40 -3.35
N ILE A 10 0.27 10.49 -3.35
CA ILE A 10 -0.16 11.16 -2.10
C ILE A 10 -1.36 10.46 -1.48
N HIS A 11 -1.97 9.51 -2.16
CA HIS A 11 -3.17 8.79 -1.71
C HIS A 11 -2.87 7.38 -1.21
N ALA A 12 -1.80 6.76 -1.69
CA ALA A 12 -1.38 5.45 -1.21
C ALA A 12 -0.62 5.58 0.12
N PRO A 13 -0.61 4.52 0.96
CA PRO A 13 0.19 4.51 2.17
C PRO A 13 1.66 4.84 1.88
N GLU A 14 2.30 5.58 2.78
CA GLU A 14 3.72 5.89 2.61
C GLU A 14 4.57 4.62 2.66
N PRO A 15 5.58 4.50 1.78
CA PRO A 15 6.50 3.37 1.84
C PRO A 15 7.21 3.32 3.20
N VAL A 16 7.40 2.11 3.72
CA VAL A 16 8.09 1.91 5.00
C VAL A 16 9.62 1.86 4.86
N GLY A 17 10.14 2.21 3.69
CA GLY A 17 11.55 2.23 3.39
C GLY A 17 11.89 3.31 2.38
N ALA A 18 13.16 3.38 1.98
CA ALA A 18 13.66 4.38 1.04
C ALA A 18 13.41 3.94 -0.42
N TYR A 19 12.14 3.76 -0.78
CA TYR A 19 11.73 3.39 -2.14
C TYR A 19 10.45 4.13 -2.53
N PRO A 20 10.22 4.38 -3.84
CA PRO A 20 8.99 5.01 -4.32
C PRO A 20 7.84 4.00 -4.33
N HIS A 21 6.60 4.50 -4.52
CA HIS A 21 5.43 3.63 -4.72
C HIS A 21 5.54 2.80 -5.99
N ALA A 22 6.09 3.37 -7.05
CA ALA A 22 6.28 2.68 -8.32
C ALA A 22 7.38 3.32 -9.15
N ARG A 23 7.85 2.58 -10.15
CA ARG A 23 8.79 3.09 -11.15
C ARG A 23 8.35 2.63 -12.52
N ARG A 24 8.27 3.57 -13.46
CA ARG A 24 8.02 3.25 -14.86
C ARG A 24 9.34 3.14 -15.61
N ILE A 25 9.49 2.06 -16.36
CA ILE A 25 10.63 1.83 -17.26
C ILE A 25 10.06 1.45 -18.62
N GLY A 26 10.16 2.37 -19.60
CA GLY A 26 9.54 2.17 -20.90
C GLY A 26 8.03 1.98 -20.77
N ASP A 27 7.53 0.86 -21.26
CA ASP A 27 6.09 0.52 -21.22
C ASP A 27 5.71 -0.30 -19.98
N PHE A 28 6.66 -0.53 -19.06
CA PHE A 28 6.42 -1.32 -17.87
C PHE A 28 6.31 -0.44 -16.64
N LEU A 29 5.37 -0.79 -15.76
CA LEU A 29 5.21 -0.18 -14.45
C LEU A 29 5.53 -1.23 -13.38
N PHE A 30 6.59 -0.97 -12.63
CA PHE A 30 7.00 -1.80 -11.50
C PHE A 30 6.49 -1.17 -10.22
N ILE A 31 5.58 -1.87 -9.52
CA ILE A 31 4.98 -1.40 -8.29
C ILE A 31 5.72 -2.04 -7.12
N SER A 32 6.08 -1.22 -6.13
CA SER A 32 6.64 -1.70 -4.87
C SER A 32 5.61 -2.52 -4.09
N GLY A 33 6.03 -3.24 -3.07
CA GLY A 33 5.11 -4.00 -2.22
C GLY A 33 4.02 -3.10 -1.64
N VAL A 34 2.76 -3.55 -1.72
CA VAL A 34 1.60 -2.78 -1.28
C VAL A 34 0.80 -3.61 -0.29
N GLY A 35 0.67 -3.09 0.93
CA GLY A 35 -0.15 -3.70 1.98
C GLY A 35 -1.53 -3.03 2.10
N PRO A 36 -2.35 -3.50 3.06
CA PRO A 36 -3.71 -2.99 3.27
C PRO A 36 -3.78 -1.70 4.10
N ARG A 37 -2.66 -1.17 4.56
CA ARG A 37 -2.61 0.00 5.45
C ARG A 37 -3.23 1.23 4.79
N VAL A 38 -3.91 2.05 5.59
CA VAL A 38 -4.46 3.32 5.14
C VAL A 38 -3.43 4.42 5.33
N ARG A 39 -3.24 5.28 4.31
CA ARG A 39 -2.30 6.39 4.38
C ARG A 39 -2.63 7.31 5.55
N GLY A 40 -1.58 7.69 6.28
CA GLY A 40 -1.72 8.61 7.42
C GLY A 40 -2.33 7.99 8.65
N SER A 41 -2.52 6.67 8.67
CA SER A 41 -3.12 5.94 9.79
C SER A 41 -2.29 4.70 10.11
N SER A 42 -2.30 4.31 11.37
CA SER A 42 -1.78 3.02 11.81
C SER A 42 -2.83 1.91 11.74
N THR A 43 -4.06 2.27 11.37
CA THR A 43 -5.16 1.32 11.26
C THR A 43 -5.03 0.49 9.99
N ILE A 44 -5.26 -0.81 10.13
CA ILE A 44 -5.31 -1.74 9.00
C ILE A 44 -6.76 -2.19 8.84
N PRO A 45 -7.43 -1.87 7.70
CA PRO A 45 -8.78 -2.35 7.44
C PRO A 45 -8.83 -3.89 7.52
N GLY A 46 -9.89 -4.42 8.14
CA GLY A 46 -10.06 -5.85 8.32
C GLY A 46 -9.24 -6.46 9.46
N VAL A 47 -8.61 -5.63 10.30
CA VAL A 47 -7.86 -6.10 11.48
C VAL A 47 -8.39 -5.39 12.71
N ASP A 48 -8.80 -6.17 13.71
CA ASP A 48 -9.18 -5.68 15.03
C ASP A 48 -8.07 -5.94 16.03
N LEU A 49 -7.66 -4.88 16.73
CA LEU A 49 -6.58 -4.94 17.71
C LEU A 49 -7.14 -4.68 19.12
N ASP A 50 -6.52 -5.30 20.12
CA ASP A 50 -6.77 -4.96 21.53
C ASP A 50 -5.98 -3.70 21.93
N ASP A 51 -6.11 -3.27 23.18
CA ASP A 51 -5.43 -2.08 23.70
C ASP A 51 -3.90 -2.22 23.73
N SER A 52 -3.39 -3.45 23.69
CA SER A 52 -1.95 -3.75 23.67
C SER A 52 -1.42 -3.93 22.25
N GLY A 53 -2.25 -3.81 21.22
CA GLY A 53 -1.85 -3.98 19.82
C GLY A 53 -1.85 -5.41 19.33
N ASN A 54 -2.40 -6.35 20.10
CA ASN A 54 -2.54 -7.75 19.66
C ASN A 54 -3.73 -7.90 18.73
N ILE A 55 -3.59 -8.77 17.73
CA ILE A 55 -4.67 -9.03 16.77
C ILE A 55 -5.78 -9.84 17.46
N LEU A 56 -6.97 -9.25 17.53
CA LEU A 56 -8.17 -9.94 18.03
C LEU A 56 -8.88 -10.70 16.92
N ASP A 57 -8.96 -10.11 15.74
CA ASP A 57 -9.64 -10.67 14.58
C ASP A 57 -9.11 -10.05 13.30
N TYR A 58 -9.34 -10.72 12.17
CA TYR A 58 -8.97 -10.21 10.85
C TYR A 58 -9.94 -10.71 9.79
N ASP A 59 -10.09 -9.91 8.72
CA ASP A 59 -10.91 -10.23 7.56
C ASP A 59 -10.07 -10.09 6.29
N ILE A 60 -9.72 -11.22 5.69
CA ILE A 60 -8.86 -11.23 4.50
C ILE A 60 -9.53 -10.57 3.30
N ALA A 61 -10.84 -10.64 3.17
CA ALA A 61 -11.55 -10.00 2.07
C ALA A 61 -11.42 -8.48 2.17
N ILE A 62 -11.61 -7.89 3.35
CA ILE A 62 -11.45 -6.46 3.58
C ILE A 62 -9.99 -6.04 3.37
N GLN A 63 -9.03 -6.81 3.87
CA GLN A 63 -7.60 -6.55 3.67
C GLN A 63 -7.23 -6.57 2.18
N THR A 64 -7.73 -7.55 1.43
CA THR A 64 -7.48 -7.68 -0.01
C THR A 64 -8.05 -6.50 -0.78
N LEU A 65 -9.28 -6.08 -0.46
CA LEU A 65 -9.88 -4.89 -1.07
C LEU A 65 -9.06 -3.63 -0.78
N SER A 66 -8.54 -3.49 0.43
CA SER A 66 -7.70 -2.35 0.81
C SER A 66 -6.38 -2.35 0.04
N VAL A 67 -5.76 -3.51 -0.16
CA VAL A 67 -4.55 -3.65 -0.99
C VAL A 67 -4.82 -3.19 -2.42
N PHE A 68 -5.89 -3.66 -3.04
CA PHE A 68 -6.23 -3.24 -4.41
C PHE A 68 -6.57 -1.76 -4.49
N HIS A 69 -7.24 -1.21 -3.48
CA HIS A 69 -7.47 0.23 -3.40
C HIS A 69 -6.16 1.01 -3.38
N ASN A 70 -5.20 0.56 -2.58
CA ASN A 70 -3.88 1.19 -2.49
C ASN A 70 -3.09 1.07 -3.80
N ILE A 71 -3.15 -0.07 -4.48
CA ILE A 71 -2.54 -0.25 -5.80
C ILE A 71 -3.15 0.72 -6.81
N LYS A 72 -4.48 0.87 -6.82
CA LYS A 72 -5.17 1.79 -7.70
C LYS A 72 -4.77 3.25 -7.44
N SER A 73 -4.40 3.59 -6.21
CA SER A 73 -3.97 4.93 -5.82
C SER A 73 -2.55 5.26 -6.30
N VAL A 74 -1.78 4.28 -6.70
CA VAL A 74 -0.46 4.46 -7.30
C VAL A 74 -0.60 4.64 -8.82
#